data_c2e5634d6051063ac3a5c57e9ab6d6b9
#
_entry.id   c2e5634d6051063ac3a5c57e9ab6d6b9
#
_cell.length_a   1.000
_cell.length_b   1.000
_cell.length_c   1.000
_cell.angle_alpha   90.00
_cell.angle_beta   90.00
_cell.angle_gamma   90.00
#
_symmetry.space_group_name_H-M   'P 1'
#
loop_
_entity.id
_entity.type
_entity.pdbx_description
1 polymer ?
#
loop_
_entity_poly.entity_id
_entity_poly.type
_entity_poly.pdbx_seq_one_letter_code
_entity_poly.pdbx_strand_id
1 'polypeptide(L)'
;MSAILIISVILAFVAASFAILRTRRSRSNDDAELLPPPYGARGLFGDADAARPQLAEDTSASEDFERELRERASRGDLLTLNEARESGRAELYDQILGSLLERSEGDAARLRALADFVSRGEGLRSTSALASAALEDFEREPARARVPVALRVAALADDAAAFERAMTAVLRARLEGRLTDSNADELRALFDAEYWLLSSEARRSGAGFQLKQKLTQVRRSLSDSERRRPVPSGKPTSAGAAGQKERQ
;
A
#
# COMPACT_ATOMS: atom_id res chain seq x y z
N MET A 1 16.82 7.16 45.67
CA MET A 1 16.51 5.86 45.07
C MET A 1 17.57 5.56 44.04
N SER A 2 18.32 4.49 44.25
CA SER A 2 19.58 4.24 43.52
C SER A 2 19.31 3.80 42.08
N ALA A 3 20.05 4.37 41.14
CA ALA A 3 20.03 4.03 39.69
C ALA A 3 20.15 2.51 39.42
N ILE A 4 20.79 1.80 40.37
CA ILE A 4 20.94 0.33 40.33
C ILE A 4 19.58 -0.41 40.32
N LEU A 5 18.59 0.10 41.03
CA LEU A 5 17.26 -0.52 41.13
C LEU A 5 16.49 -0.41 39.79
N ILE A 6 16.64 0.69 39.08
CA ILE A 6 15.99 0.91 37.77
C ILE A 6 16.62 0.01 36.71
N ILE A 7 17.94 -0.14 36.72
CA ILE A 7 18.64 -1.01 35.75
C ILE A 7 18.25 -2.47 35.97
N SER A 8 18.10 -2.92 37.22
CA SER A 8 17.71 -4.30 37.53
C SER A 8 16.27 -4.62 37.05
N VAL A 9 15.34 -3.67 37.14
CA VAL A 9 13.96 -3.84 36.67
C VAL A 9 13.93 -3.91 35.14
N ILE A 10 14.71 -3.09 34.44
CA ILE A 10 14.78 -3.09 32.99
C ILE A 10 15.37 -4.43 32.48
N LEU A 11 16.43 -4.92 33.11
CA LEU A 11 17.05 -6.21 32.76
C LEU A 11 16.10 -7.41 32.98
N ALA A 12 15.33 -7.39 34.07
CA ALA A 12 14.32 -8.41 34.35
C ALA A 12 13.19 -8.41 33.29
N PHE A 13 12.77 -7.25 32.83
CA PHE A 13 11.73 -7.11 31.81
C PHE A 13 12.20 -7.59 30.43
N VAL A 14 13.44 -7.32 30.06
CA VAL A 14 14.05 -7.80 28.81
C VAL A 14 14.21 -9.32 28.83
N ALA A 15 14.64 -9.90 29.95
CA ALA A 15 14.78 -11.36 30.09
C ALA A 15 13.44 -12.08 30.02
N ALA A 16 12.39 -11.55 30.65
CA ALA A 16 11.03 -12.11 30.59
C ALA A 16 10.45 -12.05 29.18
N SER A 17 10.67 -10.96 28.44
CA SER A 17 10.22 -10.82 27.05
C SER A 17 10.91 -11.81 26.12
N PHE A 18 12.18 -12.11 26.34
CA PHE A 18 12.94 -13.08 25.55
C PHE A 18 12.50 -14.51 25.82
N ALA A 19 12.12 -14.84 27.05
CA ALA A 19 11.59 -16.15 27.42
C ALA A 19 10.24 -16.45 26.75
N ILE A 20 9.34 -15.45 26.69
CA ILE A 20 8.03 -15.56 26.05
C ILE A 20 8.16 -15.75 24.53
N LEU A 21 9.10 -15.07 23.89
CA LEU A 21 9.39 -15.22 22.46
C LEU A 21 9.95 -16.62 22.13
N ARG A 22 10.77 -17.17 23.02
CA ARG A 22 11.37 -18.49 22.81
C ARG A 22 10.37 -19.62 22.96
N THR A 23 9.43 -19.53 23.91
CA THR A 23 8.36 -20.51 24.11
C THR A 23 7.32 -20.50 22.99
N ARG A 24 7.05 -19.34 22.36
CA ARG A 24 6.19 -19.26 21.17
C ARG A 24 6.79 -19.90 19.93
N ARG A 25 8.12 -19.82 19.77
CA ARG A 25 8.83 -20.38 18.61
C ARG A 25 8.96 -21.91 18.70
N SER A 26 8.98 -22.47 19.91
CA SER A 26 9.03 -23.93 20.12
C SER A 26 7.68 -24.61 19.86
N ARG A 27 6.56 -23.92 20.10
CA ARG A 27 5.22 -24.50 19.90
C ARG A 27 4.76 -24.57 18.44
N SER A 28 5.42 -23.84 17.54
CA SER A 28 5.06 -23.84 16.10
C SER A 28 5.71 -25.00 15.32
N ASN A 29 6.67 -25.70 15.90
CA ASN A 29 7.35 -26.81 15.22
C ASN A 29 6.81 -28.20 15.62
N ASP A 30 6.04 -28.32 16.70
CA ASP A 30 5.57 -29.60 17.19
C ASP A 30 4.23 -30.06 16.57
N ASP A 31 3.51 -29.15 15.87
CA ASP A 31 2.22 -29.49 15.23
C ASP A 31 2.37 -29.95 13.76
N ALA A 32 3.59 -30.07 13.24
CA ALA A 32 3.83 -30.49 11.84
C ALA A 32 4.04 -32.02 11.67
N GLU A 33 4.00 -32.82 12.74
CA GLU A 33 4.39 -34.21 12.68
C GLU A 33 3.30 -35.18 13.16
N LEU A 34 2.09 -35.09 12.60
CA LEU A 34 1.08 -36.18 12.74
C LEU A 34 0.11 -36.17 11.55
N LEU A 35 0.60 -36.37 10.34
CA LEU A 35 -0.21 -36.92 9.27
C LEU A 35 0.19 -38.35 9.04
N PRO A 36 -0.72 -39.32 9.17
CA PRO A 36 -0.42 -40.73 8.87
C PRO A 36 -0.07 -40.88 7.39
N PRO A 37 0.88 -41.75 7.03
CA PRO A 37 1.23 -41.97 5.64
C PRO A 37 -0.01 -42.47 4.87
N PRO A 38 -0.22 -42.02 3.62
CA PRO A 38 -1.34 -42.49 2.83
C PRO A 38 -1.18 -43.97 2.55
N TYR A 39 -2.07 -44.77 3.12
CA TYR A 39 -2.23 -46.19 2.78
C TYR A 39 -2.63 -46.28 1.31
N GLY A 40 -1.84 -47.00 0.51
CA GLY A 40 -2.31 -47.47 -0.78
C GLY A 40 -1.41 -47.22 -1.98
N ALA A 41 -0.11 -47.55 -1.87
CA ALA A 41 0.71 -47.76 -3.05
C ALA A 41 0.93 -49.24 -3.26
N ARG A 42 -0.12 -49.93 -3.68
CA ARG A 42 0.03 -51.27 -4.31
C ARG A 42 -0.53 -51.23 -5.72
N GLY A 43 0.38 -51.32 -6.67
CA GLY A 43 0.10 -51.72 -8.03
C GLY A 43 -0.37 -50.59 -8.93
N LEU A 44 0.53 -50.07 -9.70
CA LEU A 44 0.35 -49.69 -11.09
C LEU A 44 1.75 -49.39 -11.65
N PHE A 45 2.52 -50.44 -11.89
CA PHE A 45 3.46 -50.40 -12.99
C PHE A 45 2.62 -50.57 -14.26
N GLY A 46 1.96 -49.52 -14.67
CA GLY A 46 1.23 -49.34 -15.90
C GLY A 46 1.79 -48.15 -16.60
N ASP A 47 2.49 -48.39 -17.69
CA ASP A 47 2.82 -47.48 -18.79
C ASP A 47 3.22 -46.06 -18.42
N ALA A 48 4.49 -45.88 -18.05
CA ALA A 48 5.13 -44.57 -17.92
C ALA A 48 5.22 -43.78 -19.26
N ASP A 49 4.81 -44.35 -20.37
CA ASP A 49 4.83 -43.72 -21.69
C ASP A 49 3.53 -43.01 -22.09
N ALA A 50 2.41 -43.28 -21.39
CA ALA A 50 1.15 -42.62 -21.71
C ALA A 50 0.95 -41.23 -21.08
N ALA A 51 1.78 -40.86 -20.08
CA ALA A 51 1.66 -39.57 -19.37
C ALA A 51 2.45 -38.42 -20.00
N ARG A 52 3.33 -38.69 -20.97
CA ARG A 52 4.18 -37.67 -21.58
C ARG A 52 3.47 -36.67 -22.52
N PRO A 53 2.40 -37.04 -23.31
CA PRO A 53 1.78 -36.08 -24.19
C PRO A 53 1.01 -34.98 -23.44
N GLN A 54 0.35 -35.28 -22.34
CA GLN A 54 -0.46 -34.27 -21.60
C GLN A 54 0.38 -33.18 -20.93
N LEU A 55 1.56 -33.52 -20.39
CA LEU A 55 2.47 -32.52 -19.81
C LEU A 55 3.04 -31.55 -20.86
N ALA A 56 3.25 -32.01 -22.08
CA ALA A 56 3.74 -31.17 -23.17
C ALA A 56 2.67 -30.24 -23.73
N GLU A 57 1.42 -30.72 -23.82
CA GLU A 57 0.27 -29.90 -24.25
C GLU A 57 -0.06 -28.82 -23.22
N ASP A 58 -0.05 -29.12 -21.92
CA ASP A 58 -0.29 -28.16 -20.85
C ASP A 58 0.79 -27.06 -20.82
N THR A 59 2.05 -27.42 -21.12
CA THR A 59 3.15 -26.47 -21.17
C THR A 59 3.02 -25.51 -22.36
N SER A 60 2.68 -26.03 -23.55
CA SER A 60 2.49 -25.24 -24.76
C SER A 60 1.33 -24.23 -24.61
N ALA A 61 0.18 -24.69 -24.10
CA ALA A 61 -0.96 -23.82 -23.86
C ALA A 61 -0.63 -22.70 -22.85
N SER A 62 0.22 -23.01 -21.87
CA SER A 62 0.69 -22.05 -20.89
C SER A 62 1.61 -20.99 -21.50
N GLU A 63 2.53 -21.38 -22.38
CA GLU A 63 3.45 -20.46 -23.06
C GLU A 63 2.72 -19.58 -24.07
N ASP A 64 1.72 -20.10 -24.78
CA ASP A 64 0.87 -19.34 -25.68
C ASP A 64 0.07 -18.26 -24.93
N PHE A 65 -0.51 -18.62 -23.80
CA PHE A 65 -1.21 -17.67 -22.92
C PHE A 65 -0.28 -16.53 -22.43
N GLU A 66 0.92 -16.86 -21.96
CA GLU A 66 1.87 -15.83 -21.52
C GLU A 66 2.29 -14.91 -22.66
N ARG A 67 2.52 -15.47 -23.87
CA ARG A 67 2.87 -14.69 -25.05
C ARG A 67 1.74 -13.73 -25.41
N GLU A 68 0.51 -14.19 -25.42
CA GLU A 68 -0.67 -13.35 -25.68
C GLU A 68 -0.77 -12.19 -24.68
N LEU A 69 -0.62 -12.48 -23.38
CA LEU A 69 -0.66 -11.43 -22.36
C LEU A 69 0.44 -10.38 -22.56
N ARG A 70 1.67 -10.80 -22.89
CA ARG A 70 2.77 -9.86 -23.18
C ARG A 70 2.49 -9.01 -24.42
N GLU A 71 1.93 -9.59 -25.46
CA GLU A 71 1.54 -8.84 -26.66
C GLU A 71 0.44 -7.82 -26.38
N ARG A 72 -0.59 -8.17 -25.60
CA ARG A 72 -1.64 -7.25 -25.20
C ARG A 72 -1.11 -6.14 -24.30
N ALA A 73 -0.25 -6.46 -23.33
CA ALA A 73 0.42 -5.47 -22.49
C ALA A 73 1.27 -4.50 -23.31
N SER A 74 1.99 -5.00 -24.33
CA SER A 74 2.76 -4.15 -25.24
C SER A 74 1.89 -3.18 -26.06
N ARG A 75 0.59 -3.43 -26.20
CA ARG A 75 -0.40 -2.52 -26.78
C ARG A 75 -1.01 -1.56 -25.75
N GLY A 76 -0.73 -1.76 -24.45
CA GLY A 76 -1.24 -0.92 -23.36
C GLY A 76 -2.54 -1.40 -22.75
N ASP A 77 -2.88 -2.68 -22.90
CA ASP A 77 -4.07 -3.27 -22.27
C ASP A 77 -3.84 -3.50 -20.78
N LEU A 78 -4.44 -2.67 -19.93
CA LEU A 78 -4.31 -2.73 -18.47
C LEU A 78 -4.99 -3.97 -17.87
N LEU A 79 -5.97 -4.58 -18.55
CA LEU A 79 -6.67 -5.76 -18.06
C LEU A 79 -5.74 -6.97 -17.93
N THR A 80 -4.65 -6.99 -18.70
CA THR A 80 -3.62 -8.03 -18.63
C THR A 80 -3.02 -8.20 -17.22
N LEU A 81 -3.01 -7.13 -16.40
CA LEU A 81 -2.56 -7.20 -15.01
C LEU A 81 -3.48 -8.07 -14.14
N ASN A 82 -4.80 -7.99 -14.36
CA ASN A 82 -5.74 -8.85 -13.64
C ASN A 82 -5.56 -10.31 -14.04
N GLU A 83 -5.47 -10.59 -15.34
CA GLU A 83 -5.28 -11.93 -15.88
C GLU A 83 -3.95 -12.54 -15.40
N ALA A 84 -2.86 -11.76 -15.40
CA ALA A 84 -1.58 -12.18 -14.87
C ALA A 84 -1.63 -12.47 -13.37
N ARG A 85 -2.33 -11.66 -12.58
CA ARG A 85 -2.56 -11.90 -11.16
C ARG A 85 -3.35 -13.19 -10.93
N GLU A 86 -4.43 -13.39 -11.70
CA GLU A 86 -5.30 -14.57 -11.58
C GLU A 86 -4.59 -15.86 -11.97
N SER A 87 -3.60 -15.80 -12.86
CA SER A 87 -2.74 -16.93 -13.17
C SER A 87 -1.86 -17.38 -12.00
N GLY A 88 -1.72 -16.56 -10.95
CA GLY A 88 -0.86 -16.82 -9.78
C GLY A 88 0.65 -16.70 -10.05
N ARG A 89 1.05 -16.26 -11.25
CA ARG A 89 2.46 -16.18 -11.68
C ARG A 89 3.02 -14.79 -11.37
N ALA A 90 3.74 -14.68 -10.27
CA ALA A 90 4.31 -13.41 -9.82
C ALA A 90 5.25 -12.78 -10.85
N GLU A 91 6.13 -13.59 -11.47
CA GLU A 91 7.10 -13.10 -12.46
C GLU A 91 6.43 -12.57 -13.73
N LEU A 92 5.37 -13.26 -14.21
CA LEU A 92 4.60 -12.78 -15.35
C LEU A 92 3.91 -11.44 -15.06
N TYR A 93 3.34 -11.32 -13.85
CA TYR A 93 2.74 -10.06 -13.41
C TYR A 93 3.75 -8.91 -13.42
N ASP A 94 4.94 -9.14 -12.87
CA ASP A 94 5.99 -8.11 -12.78
C ASP A 94 6.52 -7.73 -14.16
N GLN A 95 6.64 -8.68 -15.10
CA GLN A 95 7.00 -8.41 -16.50
C GLN A 95 5.94 -7.57 -17.22
N ILE A 96 4.66 -7.90 -17.05
CA ILE A 96 3.54 -7.16 -17.65
C ILE A 96 3.48 -5.74 -17.09
N LEU A 97 3.60 -5.58 -15.77
CA LEU A 97 3.62 -4.27 -15.14
C LEU A 97 4.81 -3.43 -15.63
N GLY A 98 6.00 -4.03 -15.76
CA GLY A 98 7.19 -3.40 -16.33
C GLY A 98 6.95 -2.90 -17.75
N SER A 99 6.42 -3.74 -18.64
CA SER A 99 6.10 -3.37 -20.02
C SER A 99 5.08 -2.24 -20.14
N LEU A 100 4.06 -2.24 -19.28
CA LEU A 100 3.06 -1.16 -19.23
C LEU A 100 3.68 0.15 -18.73
N LEU A 101 4.58 0.07 -17.76
CA LEU A 101 5.28 1.24 -17.23
C LEU A 101 6.23 1.85 -18.27
N GLU A 102 7.06 1.03 -18.96
CA GLU A 102 7.93 1.47 -20.05
C GLU A 102 7.12 2.17 -21.16
N ARG A 103 5.96 1.61 -21.51
CA ARG A 103 5.09 2.22 -22.52
C ARG A 103 4.50 3.56 -22.04
N SER A 104 4.46 3.78 -20.75
CA SER A 104 3.94 5.02 -20.15
C SER A 104 5.02 6.10 -20.03
N GLU A 105 6.26 5.78 -20.33
CA GLU A 105 7.35 6.75 -20.31
C GLU A 105 7.09 7.91 -21.28
N GLY A 106 7.22 9.13 -20.78
CA GLY A 106 6.93 10.34 -21.54
C GLY A 106 5.43 10.66 -21.74
N ASP A 107 4.52 9.77 -21.35
CA ASP A 107 3.07 9.98 -21.46
C ASP A 107 2.42 10.00 -20.07
N ALA A 108 2.27 11.20 -19.51
CA ALA A 108 1.68 11.39 -18.19
C ALA A 108 0.23 10.87 -18.09
N ALA A 109 -0.54 10.87 -19.17
CA ALA A 109 -1.92 10.37 -19.17
C ALA A 109 -1.96 8.85 -19.02
N ARG A 110 -1.07 8.14 -19.72
CA ARG A 110 -0.94 6.68 -19.60
C ARG A 110 -0.41 6.28 -18.23
N LEU A 111 0.60 6.99 -17.72
CA LEU A 111 1.12 6.74 -16.39
C LEU A 111 0.03 6.89 -15.33
N ARG A 112 -0.78 7.94 -15.41
CA ARG A 112 -1.91 8.17 -14.51
C ARG A 112 -2.96 7.07 -14.61
N ALA A 113 -3.28 6.64 -15.83
CA ALA A 113 -4.22 5.55 -16.04
C ALA A 113 -3.70 4.23 -15.43
N LEU A 114 -2.42 3.91 -15.60
CA LEU A 114 -1.78 2.74 -15.00
C LEU A 114 -1.77 2.82 -13.46
N ALA A 115 -1.32 3.94 -12.91
CA ALA A 115 -1.28 4.15 -11.47
C ALA A 115 -2.69 4.09 -10.84
N ASP A 116 -3.68 4.71 -11.47
CA ASP A 116 -5.08 4.67 -11.04
C ASP A 116 -5.66 3.25 -11.12
N PHE A 117 -5.36 2.50 -12.19
CA PHE A 117 -5.78 1.11 -12.34
C PHE A 117 -5.19 0.22 -11.24
N VAL A 118 -3.87 0.31 -11.00
CA VAL A 118 -3.20 -0.46 -9.93
C VAL A 118 -3.72 -0.05 -8.55
N SER A 119 -3.96 1.24 -8.31
CA SER A 119 -4.45 1.72 -7.02
C SER A 119 -5.86 1.25 -6.67
N ARG A 120 -6.70 1.00 -7.66
CA ARG A 120 -8.11 0.57 -7.47
C ARG A 120 -8.29 -0.94 -7.57
N GLY A 121 -7.36 -1.64 -8.21
CA GLY A 121 -7.47 -3.08 -8.43
C GLY A 121 -7.29 -3.88 -7.14
N GLU A 122 -8.23 -4.76 -6.86
CA GLU A 122 -8.15 -5.65 -5.70
C GLU A 122 -7.06 -6.70 -5.89
N GLY A 123 -6.15 -6.80 -4.91
CA GLY A 123 -5.04 -7.75 -4.92
C GLY A 123 -3.94 -7.45 -5.96
N LEU A 124 -3.97 -6.30 -6.63
CA LEU A 124 -2.86 -5.86 -7.46
C LEU A 124 -1.69 -5.39 -6.59
N ARG A 125 -0.48 -5.54 -7.11
CA ARG A 125 0.76 -5.07 -6.49
C ARG A 125 1.35 -3.96 -7.34
N SER A 126 2.16 -3.12 -6.71
CA SER A 126 2.94 -2.10 -7.38
C SER A 126 4.42 -2.44 -7.33
N THR A 127 5.23 -1.70 -8.05
CA THR A 127 6.69 -1.72 -7.97
C THR A 127 7.22 -0.37 -7.48
N SER A 128 8.43 -0.34 -6.94
CA SER A 128 9.09 0.91 -6.54
C SER A 128 9.27 1.87 -7.74
N ALA A 129 9.39 1.34 -8.96
CA ALA A 129 9.46 2.14 -10.18
C ALA A 129 8.14 2.85 -10.46
N LEU A 130 7.00 2.14 -10.42
CA LEU A 130 5.68 2.77 -10.59
C LEU A 130 5.37 3.75 -9.46
N ALA A 131 5.73 3.42 -8.21
CA ALA A 131 5.57 4.30 -7.07
C ALA A 131 6.36 5.61 -7.24
N SER A 132 7.61 5.53 -7.72
CA SER A 132 8.44 6.70 -7.99
C SER A 132 7.86 7.55 -9.12
N ALA A 133 7.45 6.93 -10.23
CA ALA A 133 6.85 7.64 -11.36
C ALA A 133 5.53 8.33 -11.00
N ALA A 134 4.67 7.67 -10.21
CA ALA A 134 3.43 8.26 -9.71
C ALA A 134 3.69 9.44 -8.75
N LEU A 135 4.73 9.35 -7.93
CA LEU A 135 5.15 10.43 -7.04
C LEU A 135 5.68 11.62 -7.83
N GLU A 136 6.53 11.41 -8.83
CA GLU A 136 7.04 12.49 -9.70
C GLU A 136 5.92 13.22 -10.46
N ASP A 137 4.92 12.46 -10.97
CA ASP A 137 3.74 13.06 -11.61
C ASP A 137 2.94 13.89 -10.59
N PHE A 138 2.77 13.41 -9.37
CA PHE A 138 2.13 14.16 -8.30
C PHE A 138 2.91 15.44 -7.94
N GLU A 139 4.22 15.38 -7.78
CA GLU A 139 5.04 16.55 -7.43
C GLU A 139 5.02 17.62 -8.52
N ARG A 140 4.97 17.21 -9.80
CA ARG A 140 4.85 18.11 -10.95
C ARG A 140 3.52 18.85 -10.96
N GLU A 141 2.43 18.14 -10.68
CA GLU A 141 1.08 18.69 -10.72
C GLU A 141 0.25 18.18 -9.54
N PRO A 142 0.44 18.73 -8.33
CA PRO A 142 -0.29 18.31 -7.15
C PRO A 142 -1.80 18.58 -7.31
N ALA A 143 -2.58 17.50 -7.19
CA ALA A 143 -4.03 17.58 -7.21
C ALA A 143 -4.61 16.66 -6.13
N ARG A 144 -5.70 17.08 -5.46
CA ARG A 144 -6.36 16.32 -4.41
C ARG A 144 -6.71 14.88 -4.85
N ALA A 145 -7.23 14.74 -6.07
CA ALA A 145 -7.60 13.42 -6.61
C ALA A 145 -6.40 12.47 -6.78
N ARG A 146 -5.18 12.97 -6.87
CA ARG A 146 -3.96 12.16 -7.03
C ARG A 146 -3.33 11.73 -5.71
N VAL A 147 -3.68 12.40 -4.61
CA VAL A 147 -3.13 12.07 -3.28
C VAL A 147 -3.36 10.61 -2.91
N PRO A 148 -4.60 10.06 -2.98
CA PRO A 148 -4.84 8.65 -2.67
C PRO A 148 -4.05 7.71 -3.59
N VAL A 149 -3.96 8.02 -4.89
CA VAL A 149 -3.25 7.20 -5.88
C VAL A 149 -1.77 7.12 -5.57
N ALA A 150 -1.09 8.25 -5.34
CA ALA A 150 0.33 8.30 -5.04
C ALA A 150 0.68 7.53 -3.74
N LEU A 151 -0.13 7.70 -2.70
CA LEU A 151 0.06 6.99 -1.43
C LEU A 151 -0.19 5.49 -1.58
N ARG A 152 -1.29 5.11 -2.23
CA ARG A 152 -1.68 3.71 -2.37
C ARG A 152 -0.73 2.92 -3.26
N VAL A 153 -0.30 3.48 -4.38
CA VAL A 153 0.70 2.85 -5.25
C VAL A 153 2.02 2.64 -4.50
N ALA A 154 2.45 3.61 -3.67
CA ALA A 154 3.62 3.46 -2.82
C ALA A 154 3.44 2.38 -1.73
N ALA A 155 2.26 2.29 -1.12
CA ALA A 155 1.95 1.24 -0.14
C ALA A 155 1.89 -0.16 -0.78
N LEU A 156 1.30 -0.27 -1.99
CA LEU A 156 1.22 -1.53 -2.74
C LEU A 156 2.58 -2.00 -3.31
N ALA A 157 3.57 -1.12 -3.39
CA ALA A 157 4.96 -1.48 -3.68
C ALA A 157 5.67 -2.13 -2.48
N ASP A 158 5.01 -2.16 -1.32
CA ASP A 158 5.53 -2.66 -0.04
C ASP A 158 6.85 -2.01 0.38
N ASP A 159 7.06 -0.76 -0.03
CA ASP A 159 8.25 0.04 0.23
C ASP A 159 7.92 1.18 1.21
N ALA A 160 8.30 1.00 2.47
CA ALA A 160 8.07 2.00 3.52
C ALA A 160 8.77 3.34 3.24
N ALA A 161 9.92 3.33 2.54
CA ALA A 161 10.62 4.56 2.18
C ALA A 161 9.92 5.30 1.03
N ALA A 162 9.38 4.58 0.04
CA ALA A 162 8.56 5.17 -1.01
C ALA A 162 7.29 5.80 -0.43
N PHE A 163 6.63 5.10 0.50
CA PHE A 163 5.45 5.63 1.19
C PHE A 163 5.78 6.90 2.01
N GLU A 164 6.90 6.92 2.73
CA GLU A 164 7.35 8.09 3.46
C GLU A 164 7.59 9.29 2.54
N ARG A 165 8.22 9.06 1.38
CA ARG A 165 8.44 10.11 0.37
C ARG A 165 7.11 10.65 -0.15
N ALA A 166 6.16 9.79 -0.51
CA ALA A 166 4.84 10.19 -0.98
C ALA A 166 4.08 11.02 0.08
N MET A 167 4.04 10.56 1.32
CA MET A 167 3.46 11.30 2.44
C MET A 167 4.11 12.69 2.62
N THR A 168 5.43 12.76 2.53
CA THR A 168 6.19 14.00 2.68
C THR A 168 5.87 14.98 1.55
N ALA A 169 5.76 14.49 0.30
CA ALA A 169 5.41 15.31 -0.85
C ALA A 169 3.99 15.90 -0.73
N VAL A 170 3.03 15.09 -0.26
CA VAL A 170 1.66 15.55 0.02
C VAL A 170 1.63 16.67 1.07
N LEU A 171 2.36 16.48 2.18
CA LEU A 171 2.43 17.49 3.23
C LEU A 171 3.10 18.77 2.76
N ARG A 172 4.17 18.67 1.96
CA ARG A 172 4.84 19.82 1.34
C ARG A 172 3.92 20.57 0.42
N ALA A 173 3.24 19.88 -0.49
CA ALA A 173 2.29 20.50 -1.42
C ALA A 173 1.14 21.23 -0.69
N ARG A 174 0.70 20.68 0.46
CA ARG A 174 -0.28 21.35 1.32
C ARG A 174 0.30 22.60 1.98
N LEU A 175 1.50 22.55 2.55
CA LEU A 175 2.14 23.68 3.19
C LEU A 175 2.42 24.83 2.19
N GLU A 176 2.75 24.47 0.96
CA GLU A 176 2.96 25.42 -0.15
C GLU A 176 1.65 25.98 -0.74
N GLY A 177 0.49 25.59 -0.21
CA GLY A 177 -0.81 26.03 -0.68
C GLY A 177 -1.24 25.45 -2.03
N ARG A 178 -0.52 24.43 -2.55
CA ARG A 178 -0.85 23.75 -3.82
C ARG A 178 -1.99 22.72 -3.67
N LEU A 179 -2.33 22.37 -2.42
CA LEU A 179 -3.46 21.48 -2.05
C LEU A 179 -4.41 22.25 -1.13
N THR A 180 -5.13 23.23 -1.66
CA THR A 180 -5.99 24.13 -0.90
C THR A 180 -7.21 23.44 -0.28
N ASP A 181 -7.74 22.42 -0.93
CA ASP A 181 -9.01 21.77 -0.57
C ASP A 181 -8.83 20.53 0.32
N SER A 182 -7.61 20.26 0.78
CA SER A 182 -7.35 19.08 1.61
C SER A 182 -7.61 19.37 3.09
N ASN A 183 -8.57 18.65 3.68
CA ASN A 183 -8.82 18.66 5.11
C ASN A 183 -7.72 17.88 5.86
N ALA A 184 -7.28 18.37 7.02
CA ALA A 184 -6.27 17.71 7.83
C ALA A 184 -6.71 16.33 8.36
N ASP A 185 -7.97 16.20 8.78
CA ASP A 185 -8.52 14.94 9.24
C ASP A 185 -8.63 13.90 8.12
N GLU A 186 -9.00 14.35 6.92
CA GLU A 186 -9.06 13.51 5.73
C GLU A 186 -7.67 12.97 5.37
N LEU A 187 -6.64 13.84 5.36
CA LEU A 187 -5.27 13.40 5.10
C LEU A 187 -4.75 12.44 6.18
N ARG A 188 -5.07 12.69 7.45
CA ARG A 188 -4.69 11.80 8.55
C ARG A 188 -5.32 10.42 8.37
N ALA A 189 -6.63 10.37 8.13
CA ALA A 189 -7.34 9.12 7.90
C ALA A 189 -6.78 8.35 6.70
N LEU A 190 -6.43 9.06 5.62
CA LEU A 190 -5.84 8.48 4.42
C LEU A 190 -4.45 7.92 4.69
N PHE A 191 -3.56 8.67 5.36
CA PHE A 191 -2.24 8.16 5.72
C PHE A 191 -2.33 6.91 6.60
N ASP A 192 -3.28 6.88 7.53
CA ASP A 192 -3.48 5.74 8.40
C ASP A 192 -4.00 4.52 7.63
N ALA A 193 -4.99 4.71 6.77
CA ALA A 193 -5.57 3.64 5.96
C ALA A 193 -4.51 3.01 5.03
N GLU A 194 -3.76 3.83 4.30
CA GLU A 194 -2.78 3.35 3.34
C GLU A 194 -1.53 2.77 4.02
N TYR A 195 -1.14 3.24 5.21
CA TYR A 195 -0.05 2.65 5.99
C TYR A 195 -0.31 1.17 6.33
N TRP A 196 -1.58 0.80 6.55
CA TRP A 196 -1.93 -0.57 6.89
C TRP A 196 -1.90 -1.53 5.70
N LEU A 197 -1.79 -1.03 4.46
CA LEU A 197 -1.57 -1.85 3.26
C LEU A 197 -0.13 -2.37 3.18
N LEU A 198 0.85 -1.69 3.80
CA LEU A 198 2.20 -2.21 3.91
C LEU A 198 2.21 -3.56 4.64
N SER A 199 3.02 -4.49 4.20
CA SER A 199 3.20 -5.78 4.87
C SER A 199 3.71 -5.62 6.31
N SER A 200 3.57 -6.66 7.10
CA SER A 200 4.14 -6.68 8.45
C SER A 200 5.66 -6.61 8.44
N GLU A 201 6.30 -7.10 7.38
CA GLU A 201 7.75 -7.06 7.20
C GLU A 201 8.22 -5.64 6.88
N ALA A 202 7.62 -4.98 5.88
CA ALA A 202 7.93 -3.59 5.54
C ALA A 202 7.73 -2.66 6.75
N ARG A 203 6.66 -2.84 7.53
CA ARG A 203 6.39 -2.04 8.75
C ARG A 203 7.39 -2.28 9.88
N ARG A 204 8.02 -3.46 9.95
CA ARG A 204 9.06 -3.80 10.95
C ARG A 204 10.47 -3.48 10.49
N SER A 205 10.68 -3.14 9.24
CA SER A 205 11.96 -2.72 8.72
C SER A 205 12.44 -1.42 9.39
N GLY A 206 13.72 -1.09 9.25
CA GLY A 206 14.26 0.17 9.74
C GLY A 206 13.53 1.40 9.16
N ALA A 207 13.22 1.36 7.86
CA ALA A 207 12.42 2.39 7.18
C ALA A 207 10.99 2.45 7.72
N GLY A 208 10.37 1.29 7.98
CA GLY A 208 9.02 1.20 8.55
C GLY A 208 8.94 1.79 9.96
N PHE A 209 9.97 1.61 10.77
CA PHE A 209 10.05 2.22 12.09
C PHE A 209 10.16 3.76 12.01
N GLN A 210 10.99 4.29 11.11
CA GLN A 210 11.10 5.73 10.86
C GLN A 210 9.78 6.32 10.34
N LEU A 211 9.15 5.64 9.40
CA LEU A 211 7.83 6.00 8.89
C LEU A 211 6.78 6.08 10.01
N LYS A 212 6.74 5.11 10.92
CA LYS A 212 5.82 5.10 12.06
C LYS A 212 6.02 6.29 12.99
N GLN A 213 7.28 6.65 13.27
CA GLN A 213 7.60 7.83 14.07
C GLN A 213 7.13 9.11 13.38
N LYS A 214 7.39 9.23 12.08
CA LYS A 214 6.99 10.38 11.27
C LYS A 214 5.46 10.51 11.17
N LEU A 215 4.75 9.41 10.97
CA LEU A 215 3.28 9.38 11.01
C LEU A 215 2.73 9.91 12.34
N THR A 216 3.33 9.51 13.46
CA THR A 216 2.93 9.99 14.78
C THR A 216 3.14 11.50 14.93
N GLN A 217 4.24 12.00 14.41
CA GLN A 217 4.56 13.44 14.41
C GLN A 217 3.59 14.22 13.52
N VAL A 218 3.31 13.70 12.31
CA VAL A 218 2.36 14.30 11.36
C VAL A 218 0.95 14.36 11.94
N ARG A 219 0.48 13.28 12.58
CA ARG A 219 -0.83 13.26 13.25
C ARG A 219 -0.96 14.39 14.29
N ARG A 220 0.08 14.63 15.08
CA ARG A 220 0.08 15.72 16.07
C ARG A 220 0.05 17.09 15.39
N SER A 221 0.90 17.32 14.40
CA SER A 221 0.97 18.61 13.70
C SER A 221 -0.32 18.96 12.95
N LEU A 222 -0.99 17.97 12.33
CA LEU A 222 -2.27 18.16 11.66
C LEU A 222 -3.38 18.52 12.68
N SER A 223 -3.43 17.83 13.83
CA SER A 223 -4.39 18.13 14.90
C SER A 223 -4.21 19.54 15.49
N ASP A 224 -2.95 19.97 15.67
CA ASP A 224 -2.64 21.29 16.22
C ASP A 224 -2.97 22.42 15.22
N SER A 225 -2.82 22.17 13.94
CA SER A 225 -3.17 23.15 12.89
C SER A 225 -4.67 23.43 12.82
N GLU A 226 -5.50 22.46 13.13
CA GLU A 226 -6.96 22.63 13.18
C GLU A 226 -7.41 23.41 14.42
N ARG A 227 -6.82 23.13 15.56
CA ARG A 227 -7.13 23.86 16.81
C ARG A 227 -6.80 25.35 16.70
N ARG A 228 -5.85 25.72 15.83
CA ARG A 228 -5.45 27.12 15.62
C ARG A 228 -6.26 27.83 14.55
N ARG A 229 -7.16 27.17 13.84
CA ARG A 229 -8.06 27.87 12.91
C ARG A 229 -8.98 28.80 13.71
N PRO A 230 -8.94 30.12 13.47
CA PRO A 230 -9.86 31.02 14.14
C PRO A 230 -11.28 30.58 13.78
N VAL A 231 -12.09 30.32 14.81
CA VAL A 231 -13.53 30.11 14.63
C VAL A 231 -14.03 31.32 13.83
N PRO A 232 -14.66 31.11 12.66
CA PRO A 232 -15.22 32.22 11.92
C PRO A 232 -16.16 32.97 12.87
N SER A 233 -15.78 34.16 13.27
CA SER A 233 -16.61 35.02 14.10
C SER A 233 -17.88 35.27 13.31
N GLY A 234 -18.90 34.47 13.56
CA GLY A 234 -20.23 34.69 13.04
C GLY A 234 -20.63 36.12 13.46
N LYS A 235 -20.55 37.08 12.52
CA LYS A 235 -21.17 38.35 12.73
C LYS A 235 -22.62 38.09 13.07
N PRO A 236 -23.10 38.49 14.25
CA PRO A 236 -24.53 38.43 14.49
C PRO A 236 -25.18 39.30 13.42
N THR A 237 -25.92 38.67 12.51
CA THR A 237 -26.81 39.40 11.61
C THR A 237 -27.84 40.05 12.51
N SER A 238 -27.59 41.30 12.87
CA SER A 238 -28.60 42.13 13.50
C SER A 238 -29.71 42.34 12.48
N ALA A 239 -30.72 41.47 12.54
CA ALA A 239 -31.99 41.68 11.90
C ALA A 239 -32.60 42.92 12.52
N GLY A 240 -32.44 44.04 11.83
CA GLY A 240 -33.05 45.31 12.16
C GLY A 240 -34.56 45.14 12.18
N ALA A 241 -35.11 45.22 13.36
CA ALA A 241 -36.51 45.47 13.57
C ALA A 241 -36.84 46.91 13.14
N ALA A 242 -37.21 47.07 11.88
CA ALA A 242 -37.89 48.31 11.44
C ALA A 242 -39.39 48.13 11.66
N GLY A 243 -39.84 48.51 12.85
CA GLY A 243 -41.24 48.73 13.11
C GLY A 243 -41.69 50.00 12.36
N GLN A 244 -42.47 49.83 11.31
CA GLN A 244 -43.22 50.93 10.69
C GLN A 244 -44.62 50.94 11.29
N LYS A 245 -44.86 51.88 12.21
CA LYS A 245 -46.17 52.38 12.54
C LYS A 245 -46.54 53.40 11.50
N GLU A 246 -47.51 53.13 10.67
CA GLU A 246 -48.29 54.14 9.99
C GLU A 246 -49.67 54.23 10.63
N ARG A 247 -49.94 55.41 11.17
CA ARG A 247 -51.28 55.89 11.46
C ARG A 247 -51.43 57.18 10.62
N GLN A 248 -52.36 57.20 9.81
CA GLN A 248 -53.38 58.13 9.37
C GLN A 248 -53.60 58.06 7.89
#